data_60f784ba5b0974bde24dac39607deb4b
#
_entry.id   60f784ba5b0974bde24dac39607deb4b
#
_cell.length_a   1.000
_cell.length_b   1.000
_cell.length_c   1.000
_cell.angle_alpha   90.00
_cell.angle_beta   90.00
_cell.angle_gamma   90.00
#
_symmetry.space_group_name_H-M   'P 1'
#
loop_
_entity.id
_entity.type
_entity.pdbx_description
1 polymer ?
#
loop_
_entity_poly.entity_id
_entity_poly.type
_entity_poly.pdbx_seq_one_letter_code
_entity_poly.pdbx_strand_id
1 'polypeptide(L)'
;MEENTQEQLLELANFYFLNSKFEEAEIEFYKVLKKDPKCWQAYCSLGLIYEERQDFIKAKQMYDKTLELNKENKVAKEHISKITGMDNE
;
A
#
# COMPACT_ATOMS: atom_id res chain seq x y z
N MET A 1 -8.43 6.67 27.34
CA MET A 1 -8.20 7.30 26.02
C MET A 1 -8.53 6.29 24.92
N GLU A 2 -9.34 6.72 23.98
CA GLU A 2 -9.78 5.81 22.93
C GLU A 2 -8.72 5.66 21.85
N GLU A 3 -8.55 4.42 21.38
CA GLU A 3 -7.68 4.17 20.26
C GLU A 3 -8.37 4.63 18.97
N ASN A 4 -7.57 5.02 18.00
CA ASN A 4 -8.09 5.36 16.69
C ASN A 4 -8.73 4.13 16.03
N THR A 5 -9.85 4.34 15.36
CA THR A 5 -10.48 3.27 14.60
C THR A 5 -9.66 2.99 13.34
N GLN A 6 -9.93 1.84 12.72
CA GLN A 6 -9.28 1.48 11.45
C GLN A 6 -9.53 2.57 10.40
N GLU A 7 -10.76 3.11 10.34
CA GLU A 7 -11.09 4.19 9.40
C GLU A 7 -10.28 5.45 9.65
N GLN A 8 -10.16 5.85 10.93
CA GLN A 8 -9.39 7.04 11.27
C GLN A 8 -7.92 6.88 10.92
N LEU A 9 -7.37 5.71 11.16
CA LEU A 9 -5.98 5.43 10.81
C LEU A 9 -5.77 5.45 9.30
N LEU A 10 -6.73 4.90 8.55
CA LEU A 10 -6.65 4.92 7.10
C LEU A 10 -6.71 6.34 6.55
N GLU A 11 -7.59 7.17 7.11
CA GLU A 11 -7.69 8.57 6.71
C GLU A 11 -6.38 9.32 6.98
N LEU A 12 -5.78 9.09 8.15
CA LEU A 12 -4.52 9.73 8.50
C LEU A 12 -3.39 9.25 7.57
N ALA A 13 -3.34 7.95 7.31
CA ALA A 13 -2.34 7.39 6.41
C ALA A 13 -2.46 8.01 5.02
N ASN A 14 -3.69 8.11 4.51
CA ASN A 14 -3.93 8.72 3.20
C ASN A 14 -3.55 10.19 3.18
N PHE A 15 -3.80 10.91 4.26
CA PHE A 15 -3.40 12.31 4.38
C PHE A 15 -1.89 12.45 4.23
N TYR A 16 -1.14 11.64 4.97
CA TYR A 16 0.32 11.66 4.85
C TYR A 16 0.78 11.27 3.45
N PHE A 17 0.15 10.25 2.89
CA PHE A 17 0.50 9.77 1.55
C PHE A 17 0.31 10.87 0.50
N LEU A 18 -0.83 11.55 0.53
CA LEU A 18 -1.13 12.61 -0.42
C LEU A 18 -0.20 13.83 -0.27
N ASN A 19 0.41 13.96 0.89
CA ASN A 19 1.38 15.03 1.14
C ASN A 19 2.82 14.54 0.97
N SER A 20 3.00 13.38 0.36
CA SER A 20 4.31 12.77 0.09
C SER A 20 5.13 12.51 1.35
N LYS A 21 4.45 12.40 2.49
CA LYS A 21 5.10 12.04 3.75
C LYS A 21 5.07 10.52 3.90
N PHE A 22 5.92 9.86 3.11
CA PHE A 22 5.84 8.42 2.95
C PHE A 22 6.24 7.63 4.19
N GLU A 23 7.19 8.13 4.98
CA GLU A 23 7.55 7.43 6.23
C GLU A 23 6.39 7.43 7.21
N GLU A 24 5.76 8.59 7.40
CA GLU A 24 4.62 8.71 8.29
C GLU A 24 3.43 7.89 7.76
N ALA A 25 3.20 7.96 6.45
CA ALA A 25 2.12 7.19 5.84
C ALA A 25 2.33 5.69 6.05
N GLU A 26 3.56 5.22 5.84
CA GLU A 26 3.88 3.81 6.02
C GLU A 26 3.55 3.33 7.43
N ILE A 27 3.94 4.09 8.44
CA ILE A 27 3.65 3.76 9.83
C ILE A 27 2.14 3.60 10.04
N GLU A 28 1.36 4.55 9.53
CA GLU A 28 -0.08 4.52 9.72
C GLU A 28 -0.75 3.40 8.93
N PHE A 29 -0.28 3.10 7.71
CA PHE A 29 -0.82 1.97 6.97
C PHE A 29 -0.58 0.65 7.68
N TYR A 30 0.59 0.46 8.31
CA TYR A 30 0.82 -0.76 9.07
C TYR A 30 -0.05 -0.83 10.32
N LYS A 31 -0.38 0.31 10.93
CA LYS A 31 -1.35 0.33 12.03
C LYS A 31 -2.73 -0.09 11.55
N VAL A 32 -3.13 0.36 10.35
CA VAL A 32 -4.39 -0.07 9.73
C VAL A 32 -4.40 -1.59 9.58
N LEU A 33 -3.32 -2.16 9.04
CA LEU A 33 -3.23 -3.60 8.80
C LEU A 33 -3.22 -4.41 10.08
N LYS A 34 -2.74 -3.83 11.17
CA LYS A 34 -2.78 -4.50 12.46
C LYS A 34 -4.22 -4.65 12.95
N LYS A 35 -5.07 -3.66 12.65
CA LYS A 35 -6.48 -3.71 13.02
C LYS A 35 -7.31 -4.49 12.01
N ASP A 36 -6.97 -4.38 10.72
CA ASP A 36 -7.71 -5.04 9.64
C ASP A 36 -6.73 -5.57 8.59
N PRO A 37 -6.27 -6.82 8.75
CA PRO A 37 -5.32 -7.42 7.81
C PRO A 37 -5.85 -7.59 6.39
N LYS A 38 -7.15 -7.35 6.18
CA LYS A 38 -7.79 -7.49 4.86
C LYS A 38 -8.03 -6.17 4.18
N CYS A 39 -7.44 -5.09 4.70
CA CYS A 39 -7.60 -3.78 4.10
C CYS A 39 -6.71 -3.68 2.85
N TRP A 40 -7.25 -4.00 1.69
CA TRP A 40 -6.46 -4.00 0.45
C TRP A 40 -5.94 -2.60 0.10
N GLN A 41 -6.67 -1.55 0.50
CA GLN A 41 -6.25 -0.18 0.24
C GLN A 41 -4.89 0.10 0.88
N ALA A 42 -4.68 -0.40 2.10
CA ALA A 42 -3.40 -0.21 2.78
C ALA A 42 -2.26 -0.91 2.05
N TYR A 43 -2.49 -2.15 1.61
CA TYR A 43 -1.47 -2.87 0.84
C TYR A 43 -1.15 -2.16 -0.46
N CYS A 44 -2.18 -1.69 -1.16
CA CYS A 44 -1.98 -1.00 -2.43
C CYS A 44 -1.13 0.27 -2.24
N SER A 45 -1.47 1.06 -1.24
CA SER A 45 -0.72 2.29 -0.95
C SER A 45 0.71 1.99 -0.50
N LEU A 46 0.91 0.94 0.28
CA LEU A 46 2.26 0.54 0.65
C LEU A 46 3.06 0.14 -0.59
N GLY A 47 2.42 -0.54 -1.54
CA GLY A 47 3.06 -0.86 -2.81
C GLY A 47 3.56 0.39 -3.51
N LEU A 48 2.72 1.42 -3.57
CA LEU A 48 3.09 2.69 -4.19
C LEU A 48 4.26 3.35 -3.45
N ILE A 49 4.26 3.29 -2.13
CA ILE A 49 5.36 3.85 -1.32
C ILE A 49 6.67 3.12 -1.60
N TYR A 50 6.63 1.79 -1.60
CA TYR A 50 7.86 1.02 -1.87
C TYR A 50 8.35 1.24 -3.30
N GLU A 51 7.43 1.36 -4.24
CA GLU A 51 7.80 1.65 -5.63
C GLU A 51 8.48 3.02 -5.74
N GLU A 52 7.97 4.01 -5.03
CA GLU A 52 8.58 5.34 -4.99
C GLU A 52 10.01 5.29 -4.46
N ARG A 53 10.28 4.37 -3.54
CA ARG A 53 11.62 4.15 -3.00
C ARG A 53 12.45 3.23 -3.87
N GLN A 54 11.90 2.77 -4.97
CA GLN A 54 12.53 1.83 -5.90
C GLN A 54 12.82 0.46 -5.27
N ASP A 55 12.07 0.12 -4.22
CA ASP A 55 12.10 -1.21 -3.64
C ASP A 55 11.03 -2.06 -4.34
N PHE A 56 11.37 -2.51 -5.53
CA PHE A 56 10.39 -3.15 -6.42
C PHE A 56 10.00 -4.55 -5.92
N ILE A 57 10.85 -5.20 -5.16
CA ILE A 57 10.53 -6.50 -4.59
C ILE A 57 9.40 -6.37 -3.57
N LYS A 58 9.56 -5.42 -2.64
CA LYS A 58 8.52 -5.18 -1.64
C LYS A 58 7.26 -4.62 -2.27
N ALA A 59 7.41 -3.73 -3.26
CA ALA A 59 6.26 -3.17 -3.95
C ALA A 59 5.41 -4.28 -4.57
N LYS A 60 6.05 -5.21 -5.27
CA LYS A 60 5.33 -6.32 -5.89
C LYS A 60 4.63 -7.17 -4.84
N GLN A 61 5.28 -7.45 -3.72
CA GLN A 61 4.66 -8.22 -2.63
C GLN A 61 3.37 -7.55 -2.14
N MET A 62 3.40 -6.23 -2.00
CA MET A 62 2.23 -5.47 -1.54
C MET A 62 1.12 -5.49 -2.60
N TYR A 63 1.48 -5.35 -3.87
CA TYR A 63 0.50 -5.41 -4.94
C TYR A 63 -0.09 -6.82 -5.07
N ASP A 64 0.72 -7.86 -4.92
CA ASP A 64 0.22 -9.23 -4.94
C ASP A 64 -0.82 -9.42 -3.82
N LYS A 65 -0.54 -8.89 -2.64
CA LYS A 65 -1.47 -8.97 -1.52
C LYS A 65 -2.76 -8.19 -1.82
N THR A 66 -2.61 -7.04 -2.48
CA THR A 66 -3.78 -6.28 -2.93
C THR A 66 -4.69 -7.12 -3.82
N LEU A 67 -4.09 -7.85 -4.76
CA LEU A 67 -4.85 -8.67 -5.70
C LEU A 67 -5.44 -9.93 -5.06
N GLU A 68 -4.83 -10.45 -4.00
CA GLU A 68 -5.44 -11.53 -3.24
C GLU A 68 -6.78 -11.09 -2.64
N LEU A 69 -6.84 -9.84 -2.20
CA LEU A 69 -8.01 -9.30 -1.49
C LEU A 69 -8.99 -8.58 -2.43
N ASN A 70 -8.48 -8.04 -3.53
CA ASN A 70 -9.28 -7.33 -4.52
C ASN A 70 -8.75 -7.68 -5.91
N LYS A 71 -9.27 -8.76 -6.47
CA LYS A 71 -8.76 -9.38 -7.70
C LYS A 71 -8.78 -8.47 -8.92
N GLU A 72 -9.70 -7.52 -8.94
CA GLU A 72 -9.88 -6.65 -10.11
C GLU A 72 -9.23 -5.29 -9.96
N ASN A 73 -8.39 -5.11 -8.94
CA ASN A 73 -7.76 -3.81 -8.70
C ASN A 73 -6.82 -3.44 -9.85
N LYS A 74 -7.20 -2.37 -10.56
CA LYS A 74 -6.44 -1.95 -11.76
C LYS A 74 -5.07 -1.40 -11.42
N VAL A 75 -4.97 -0.65 -10.34
CA VAL A 75 -3.68 -0.04 -9.95
C VAL A 75 -2.65 -1.13 -9.71
N ALA A 76 -3.01 -2.14 -8.91
CA ALA A 76 -2.08 -3.22 -8.60
C ALA A 76 -1.68 -3.98 -9.87
N LYS A 77 -2.66 -4.28 -10.74
CA LYS A 77 -2.36 -4.99 -12.01
C LYS A 77 -1.40 -4.21 -12.88
N GLU A 78 -1.66 -2.91 -13.05
CA GLU A 78 -0.85 -2.06 -13.90
C GLU A 78 0.57 -1.93 -13.37
N HIS A 79 0.69 -1.73 -12.06
CA HIS A 79 2.01 -1.52 -11.46
C HIS A 79 2.83 -2.81 -11.42
N ILE A 80 2.19 -3.97 -11.22
CA ILE A 80 2.90 -5.24 -11.33
C ILE A 80 3.44 -5.44 -12.74
N SER A 81 2.62 -5.13 -13.75
CA SER A 81 3.07 -5.23 -15.15
C SER A 81 4.29 -4.36 -15.42
N LYS A 82 4.27 -3.14 -14.90
CA LYS A 82 5.41 -2.23 -15.07
C LYS A 82 6.66 -2.78 -14.40
N ILE A 83 6.53 -3.28 -13.17
CA ILE A 83 7.66 -3.81 -12.42
C ILE A 83 8.24 -5.04 -13.12
N THR A 84 7.38 -6.00 -13.53
CA THR A 84 7.85 -7.19 -14.23
C THR A 84 8.41 -6.88 -15.61
N GLY A 85 7.83 -5.87 -16.28
CA GLY A 85 8.37 -5.43 -17.57
C GLY A 85 9.77 -4.88 -17.45
N MET A 86 10.10 -4.22 -16.35
CA MET A 86 11.43 -3.72 -16.10
C MET A 86 12.45 -4.87 -15.97
N ASP A 87 12.02 -5.99 -15.40
CA ASP A 87 12.90 -7.15 -15.20
C ASP A 87 13.21 -7.87 -16.50
N ASN A 88 12.42 -7.67 -17.53
CA ASN A 88 12.57 -8.35 -18.82
C ASN A 88 13.47 -7.61 -19.81
N GLU A 89 14.06 -6.52 -19.38
CA GLU A 89 14.92 -5.68 -20.24
C GLU A 89 16.34 -6.22 -20.43
#